data_2b0caab28a3d870c0426ecadaefbf849
#
_entry.id   2b0caab28a3d870c0426ecadaefbf849
#
_cell.length_a   1.000
_cell.length_b   1.000
_cell.length_c   1.000
_cell.angle_alpha   90.00
_cell.angle_beta   90.00
_cell.angle_gamma   90.00
#
_symmetry.space_group_name_H-M   'P 1'
#
loop_
_entity.id
_entity.type
_entity.pdbx_description
1 polymer ?
#
loop_
_entity_poly.entity_id
_entity_poly.type
_entity_poly.pdbx_seq_one_letter_code
_entity_poly.pdbx_strand_id
1 'polypeptide(L)'
;MNSSLPGIGDILFYQRRGDRIRELVAERLAGRQRPVVAVGHSLGGIVLLDLLTAGQAPPVDLLVTAGSQSPLFFAIDALGSVRLGQDVPPPFTPWLNIYNRQDLLSFCAERVFAGIDGIQDQEVDPKVPFPASHSAYWHDDKVYQLIRDNWPRG
;
A
#
# COMPACT_ATOMS: atom_id res chain seq x y z
N MET A 1 7.42 30.86 0.01
CA MET A 1 7.00 29.65 0.77
C MET A 1 6.35 28.71 -0.21
N ASN A 2 7.11 27.75 -0.73
CA ASN A 2 6.56 26.73 -1.64
C ASN A 2 5.92 25.64 -0.79
N SER A 3 4.62 25.78 -0.53
CA SER A 3 3.78 24.70 -0.02
C SER A 3 3.27 23.86 -1.19
N SER A 4 4.17 23.24 -1.93
CA SER A 4 3.80 22.08 -2.73
C SER A 4 3.38 21.00 -1.74
N LEU A 5 2.18 20.45 -1.89
CA LEU A 5 1.75 19.26 -1.13
C LEU A 5 2.85 18.21 -1.31
N PRO A 6 3.60 17.87 -0.24
CA PRO A 6 4.65 16.87 -0.35
C PRO A 6 4.00 15.57 -0.82
N GLY A 7 4.50 14.96 -1.87
CA GLY A 7 4.07 13.66 -2.35
C GLY A 7 3.31 13.64 -3.68
N ILE A 8 2.55 14.68 -4.09
CA ILE A 8 1.86 14.65 -5.40
C ILE A 8 2.87 14.62 -6.54
N GLY A 9 3.92 15.44 -6.46
CA GLY A 9 4.99 15.43 -7.44
C GLY A 9 5.72 14.09 -7.53
N ASP A 10 5.94 13.46 -6.40
CA ASP A 10 6.59 12.16 -6.32
C ASP A 10 5.72 11.04 -6.92
N ILE A 11 4.40 11.09 -6.69
CA ILE A 11 3.44 10.15 -7.29
C ILE A 11 3.46 10.30 -8.83
N LEU A 12 3.40 11.52 -9.36
CA LEU A 12 3.44 11.76 -10.80
C LEU A 12 4.79 11.33 -11.41
N PHE A 13 5.87 11.54 -10.69
CA PHE A 13 7.20 11.06 -11.11
C PHE A 13 7.23 9.53 -11.16
N TYR A 14 6.71 8.87 -10.10
CA TYR A 14 6.60 7.42 -10.04
C TYR A 14 5.78 6.85 -11.20
N GLN A 15 4.63 7.43 -11.50
CA GLN A 15 3.77 7.01 -12.61
C GLN A 15 4.50 7.00 -13.96
N ARG A 16 5.47 7.88 -14.14
CA ARG A 16 6.23 7.98 -15.40
C ARG A 16 7.53 7.19 -15.42
N ARG A 17 8.12 6.92 -14.26
CA ARG A 17 9.49 6.37 -14.14
C ARG A 17 9.60 5.37 -12.97
N GLY A 18 8.52 4.69 -12.60
CA GLY A 18 8.48 3.82 -11.44
C GLY A 18 9.25 2.51 -11.59
N ASP A 19 9.61 2.10 -12.82
CA ASP A 19 10.29 0.82 -13.06
C ASP A 19 11.54 0.66 -12.19
N ARG A 20 12.42 1.67 -12.21
CA ARG A 20 13.64 1.66 -11.40
C ARG A 20 13.39 1.58 -9.91
N ILE A 21 12.30 2.19 -9.43
CA ILE A 21 11.92 2.15 -8.02
C ILE A 21 11.41 0.75 -7.67
N ARG A 22 10.59 0.14 -8.53
CA ARG A 22 10.10 -1.23 -8.35
C ARG A 22 11.25 -2.25 -8.35
N GLU A 23 12.20 -2.12 -9.29
CA GLU A 23 13.41 -2.95 -9.33
C GLU A 23 14.19 -2.87 -8.02
N LEU A 24 14.45 -1.66 -7.53
CA LEU A 24 15.16 -1.45 -6.27
C LEU A 24 14.42 -2.09 -5.08
N VAL A 25 13.09 -1.95 -5.01
CA VAL A 25 12.29 -2.58 -3.95
C VAL A 25 12.33 -4.10 -4.07
N ALA A 26 12.20 -4.65 -5.29
CA ALA A 26 12.31 -6.09 -5.53
C ALA A 26 13.67 -6.64 -5.09
N GLU A 27 14.78 -5.96 -5.44
CA GLU A 27 16.13 -6.31 -4.99
C GLU A 27 16.26 -6.34 -3.46
N ARG A 28 15.60 -5.38 -2.76
CA ARG A 28 15.62 -5.32 -1.29
C ARG A 28 14.79 -6.40 -0.62
N LEU A 29 13.74 -6.86 -1.27
CA LEU A 29 12.90 -7.97 -0.80
C LEU A 29 13.52 -9.33 -1.11
N ALA A 30 14.31 -9.44 -2.19
CA ALA A 30 14.93 -10.69 -2.60
C ALA A 30 15.87 -11.26 -1.54
N GLY A 31 15.81 -12.58 -1.36
CA GLY A 31 16.68 -13.30 -0.42
C GLY A 31 16.39 -13.08 1.07
N ARG A 32 15.27 -12.41 1.39
CA ARG A 32 14.84 -12.28 2.79
C ARG A 32 14.33 -13.59 3.34
N GLN A 33 14.61 -13.83 4.62
CA GLN A 33 14.04 -14.99 5.32
C GLN A 33 12.56 -14.77 5.60
N ARG A 34 11.76 -15.78 5.35
CA ARG A 34 10.32 -15.76 5.65
C ARG A 34 10.04 -15.88 7.16
N PRO A 35 8.97 -15.29 7.69
CA PRO A 35 7.97 -14.52 6.93
C PRO A 35 8.45 -13.10 6.57
N VAL A 36 8.08 -12.66 5.36
CA VAL A 36 8.38 -11.30 4.86
C VAL A 36 7.10 -10.46 4.94
N VAL A 37 7.15 -9.40 5.72
CA VAL A 37 6.08 -8.39 5.82
C VAL A 37 6.56 -7.11 5.13
N ALA A 38 5.88 -6.73 4.05
CA ALA A 38 6.17 -5.50 3.33
C ALA A 38 5.23 -4.39 3.79
N VAL A 39 5.78 -3.29 4.29
CA VAL A 39 5.01 -2.16 4.82
C VAL A 39 5.21 -0.93 3.93
N GLY A 40 4.12 -0.38 3.40
CA GLY A 40 4.13 0.80 2.55
C GLY A 40 3.23 1.91 3.09
N HIS A 41 3.77 3.13 3.23
CA HIS A 41 3.01 4.33 3.56
C HIS A 41 2.85 5.20 2.31
N SER A 42 1.64 5.73 2.09
CA SER A 42 1.39 6.66 0.99
C SER A 42 1.83 6.08 -0.37
N LEU A 43 2.72 6.76 -1.09
CA LEU A 43 3.35 6.29 -2.34
C LEU A 43 3.99 4.90 -2.19
N GLY A 44 4.56 4.58 -1.03
CA GLY A 44 5.13 3.25 -0.77
C GLY A 44 4.11 2.11 -0.93
N GLY A 45 2.85 2.35 -0.59
CA GLY A 45 1.76 1.39 -0.83
C GLY A 45 1.48 1.20 -2.32
N ILE A 46 1.52 2.26 -3.14
CA ILE A 46 1.37 2.16 -4.59
C ILE A 46 2.51 1.33 -5.19
N VAL A 47 3.76 1.63 -4.80
CA VAL A 47 4.96 0.90 -5.29
C VAL A 47 4.87 -0.59 -4.98
N LEU A 48 4.49 -0.94 -3.73
CA LEU A 48 4.38 -2.34 -3.32
C LEU A 48 3.24 -3.06 -4.03
N LEU A 49 2.08 -2.41 -4.18
CA LEU A 49 0.96 -3.00 -4.89
C LEU A 49 1.31 -3.26 -6.37
N ASP A 50 1.89 -2.26 -7.05
CA ASP A 50 2.35 -2.42 -8.44
C ASP A 50 3.35 -3.58 -8.57
N LEU A 51 4.31 -3.69 -7.64
CA LEU A 51 5.31 -4.76 -7.68
C LEU A 51 4.66 -6.14 -7.51
N LEU A 52 3.75 -6.29 -6.55
CA LEU A 52 3.09 -7.56 -6.24
C LEU A 52 2.12 -7.99 -7.36
N THR A 53 1.40 -7.04 -7.95
CA THR A 53 0.44 -7.33 -9.04
C THR A 53 1.13 -7.56 -10.38
N ALA A 54 2.37 -7.11 -10.57
CA ALA A 54 3.16 -7.43 -11.75
C ALA A 54 3.60 -8.91 -11.84
N GLY A 55 3.40 -9.70 -10.77
CA GLY A 55 3.79 -11.11 -10.72
C GLY A 55 5.29 -11.37 -10.73
N GLN A 56 6.11 -10.35 -10.55
CA GLN A 56 7.57 -10.42 -10.55
C GLN A 56 8.18 -10.16 -9.17
N ALA A 57 7.32 -9.99 -8.16
CA ALA A 57 7.77 -9.73 -6.80
C ALA A 57 8.40 -10.98 -6.16
N PRO A 58 9.46 -10.81 -5.35
CA PRO A 58 9.87 -11.83 -4.40
C PRO A 58 8.72 -12.17 -3.44
N PRO A 59 8.74 -13.38 -2.83
CA PRO A 59 7.68 -13.77 -1.91
C PRO A 59 7.50 -12.77 -0.76
N VAL A 60 6.26 -12.29 -0.59
CA VAL A 60 5.80 -11.46 0.52
C VAL A 60 4.64 -12.20 1.19
N ASP A 61 4.70 -12.36 2.50
CA ASP A 61 3.71 -13.12 3.26
C ASP A 61 2.56 -12.24 3.77
N LEU A 62 2.81 -10.94 3.91
CA LEU A 62 1.81 -9.93 4.25
C LEU A 62 2.20 -8.58 3.64
N LEU A 63 1.26 -7.98 2.90
CA LEU A 63 1.33 -6.57 2.51
C LEU A 63 0.61 -5.74 3.58
N VAL A 64 1.25 -4.70 4.08
CA VAL A 64 0.62 -3.68 4.94
C VAL A 64 0.72 -2.33 4.23
N THR A 65 -0.42 -1.68 4.05
CA THR A 65 -0.45 -0.29 3.56
C THR A 65 -1.07 0.63 4.60
N ALA A 66 -0.52 1.82 4.77
CA ALA A 66 -1.07 2.85 5.64
C ALA A 66 -1.20 4.17 4.87
N GLY A 67 -2.37 4.77 4.87
CA GLY A 67 -2.62 6.05 4.17
C GLY A 67 -2.31 6.00 2.68
N SER A 68 -2.58 4.89 2.00
CA SER A 68 -2.18 4.71 0.61
C SER A 68 -3.31 5.04 -0.38
N GLN A 69 -2.92 5.63 -1.51
CA GLN A 69 -3.78 5.90 -2.65
C GLN A 69 -3.89 4.71 -3.60
N SER A 70 -3.23 3.59 -3.31
CA SER A 70 -3.21 2.42 -4.21
C SER A 70 -4.59 1.91 -4.62
N PRO A 71 -5.64 1.87 -3.75
CA PRO A 71 -6.97 1.50 -4.17
C PRO A 71 -7.60 2.50 -5.17
N LEU A 72 -7.39 3.80 -4.95
CA LEU A 72 -7.85 4.83 -5.90
C LEU A 72 -7.18 4.66 -7.26
N PHE A 73 -5.85 4.47 -7.28
CA PHE A 73 -5.09 4.32 -8.53
C PHE A 73 -5.54 3.09 -9.33
N PHE A 74 -5.87 2.00 -8.66
CA PHE A 74 -6.48 0.86 -9.33
C PHE A 74 -7.86 1.21 -9.91
N ALA A 75 -8.74 1.85 -9.12
CA ALA A 75 -10.10 2.17 -9.53
C ALA A 75 -10.18 3.14 -10.73
N ILE A 76 -9.17 3.99 -10.91
CA ILE A 76 -9.09 4.93 -12.06
C ILE A 76 -8.15 4.43 -13.17
N ASP A 77 -7.77 3.16 -13.15
CA ASP A 77 -6.86 2.53 -14.15
C ASP A 77 -5.49 3.22 -14.24
N ALA A 78 -4.97 3.68 -13.12
CA ALA A 78 -3.71 4.42 -13.03
C ALA A 78 -2.56 3.64 -12.38
N LEU A 79 -2.73 2.36 -12.03
CA LEU A 79 -1.62 1.49 -11.65
C LEU A 79 -0.79 1.11 -12.89
N GLY A 80 0.51 0.98 -12.71
CA GLY A 80 1.43 0.65 -13.80
C GLY A 80 1.38 -0.83 -14.21
N SER A 81 0.98 -1.72 -13.31
CA SER A 81 1.12 -3.18 -13.44
C SER A 81 -0.17 -3.92 -13.76
N VAL A 82 -1.31 -3.41 -13.36
CA VAL A 82 -2.61 -4.05 -13.54
C VAL A 82 -3.66 -3.03 -14.00
N ARG A 83 -4.50 -3.43 -14.97
CA ARG A 83 -5.58 -2.60 -15.50
C ARG A 83 -6.89 -2.89 -14.78
N LEU A 84 -7.75 -1.89 -14.70
CA LEU A 84 -9.11 -2.07 -14.20
C LEU A 84 -9.84 -3.13 -15.02
N GLY A 85 -10.43 -4.11 -14.35
CA GLY A 85 -11.11 -5.25 -15.00
C GLY A 85 -10.19 -6.39 -15.45
N GLN A 86 -8.89 -6.30 -15.22
CA GLN A 86 -7.99 -7.45 -15.32
C GLN A 86 -7.93 -8.19 -13.99
N ASP A 87 -7.83 -9.52 -14.07
CA ASP A 87 -7.65 -10.33 -12.87
C ASP A 87 -6.28 -10.06 -12.24
N VAL A 88 -6.29 -9.78 -10.94
CA VAL A 88 -5.07 -9.79 -10.16
C VAL A 88 -4.63 -11.25 -10.02
N PRO A 89 -3.38 -11.60 -10.38
CA PRO A 89 -2.95 -13.00 -10.36
C PRO A 89 -3.14 -13.64 -8.98
N PRO A 90 -3.88 -14.77 -8.89
CA PRO A 90 -3.97 -15.54 -7.66
C PRO A 90 -2.72 -16.45 -7.46
N PRO A 91 -2.37 -16.82 -6.22
CA PRO A 91 -2.91 -16.25 -4.99
C PRO A 91 -2.32 -14.88 -4.70
N PHE A 92 -3.19 -13.89 -4.43
CA PHE A 92 -2.72 -12.59 -4.03
C PHE A 92 -2.21 -12.63 -2.57
N THR A 93 -1.18 -11.86 -2.30
CA THR A 93 -0.62 -11.72 -0.94
C THR A 93 -1.70 -11.19 0.02
N PRO A 94 -1.88 -11.79 1.22
CA PRO A 94 -2.72 -11.20 2.25
C PRO A 94 -2.38 -9.72 2.45
N TRP A 95 -3.40 -8.87 2.51
CA TRP A 95 -3.23 -7.42 2.52
C TRP A 95 -4.01 -6.79 3.66
N LEU A 96 -3.29 -6.18 4.59
CA LEU A 96 -3.82 -5.31 5.63
C LEU A 96 -3.73 -3.86 5.17
N ASN A 97 -4.86 -3.25 4.82
CA ASN A 97 -4.93 -1.85 4.44
C ASN A 97 -5.43 -1.00 5.61
N ILE A 98 -4.56 -0.14 6.13
CA ILE A 98 -4.85 0.73 7.27
C ILE A 98 -5.19 2.11 6.75
N TYR A 99 -6.39 2.59 7.04
CA TYR A 99 -6.88 3.86 6.55
C TYR A 99 -7.41 4.76 7.69
N ASN A 100 -7.53 6.05 7.40
CA ASN A 100 -8.10 7.05 8.29
C ASN A 100 -9.03 7.97 7.49
N ARG A 101 -10.28 8.13 7.94
CA ARG A 101 -11.27 8.98 7.24
C ARG A 101 -10.91 10.47 7.21
N GLN A 102 -10.06 10.94 8.10
CA GLN A 102 -9.56 12.31 8.10
C GLN A 102 -8.35 12.52 7.19
N ASP A 103 -7.80 11.43 6.64
CA ASP A 103 -6.72 11.48 5.67
C ASP A 103 -7.29 11.43 4.25
N LEU A 104 -7.25 12.56 3.54
CA LEU A 104 -7.78 12.68 2.18
C LEU A 104 -6.99 11.85 1.14
N LEU A 105 -5.84 11.32 1.52
CA LEU A 105 -5.00 10.49 0.66
C LEU A 105 -5.12 8.99 0.98
N SER A 106 -6.07 8.61 1.83
CA SER A 106 -6.28 7.24 2.31
C SER A 106 -7.58 6.65 1.76
N PHE A 107 -7.49 5.45 1.19
CA PHE A 107 -8.62 4.79 0.51
C PHE A 107 -8.81 3.37 0.99
N CYS A 108 -10.07 2.90 1.01
CA CYS A 108 -10.43 1.52 1.31
C CYS A 108 -10.11 0.60 0.12
N ALA A 109 -9.61 -0.59 0.41
CA ALA A 109 -9.21 -1.58 -0.59
C ALA A 109 -10.26 -2.66 -0.85
N GLU A 110 -10.94 -3.19 0.18
CA GLU A 110 -11.87 -4.32 0.07
C GLU A 110 -12.94 -4.13 -1.01
N ARG A 111 -13.52 -2.92 -1.10
CA ARG A 111 -14.56 -2.65 -2.10
C ARG A 111 -14.02 -2.53 -3.51
N VAL A 112 -12.80 -2.04 -3.64
CA VAL A 112 -12.17 -1.79 -4.93
C VAL A 112 -11.66 -3.11 -5.53
N PHE A 113 -11.15 -3.99 -4.67
CA PHE A 113 -10.65 -5.31 -5.03
C PHE A 113 -11.65 -6.42 -4.69
N ALA A 114 -12.94 -6.17 -4.92
CA ALA A 114 -14.01 -7.12 -4.63
C ALA A 114 -13.77 -8.45 -5.37
N GLY A 115 -13.85 -9.56 -4.61
CA GLY A 115 -13.60 -10.91 -5.14
C GLY A 115 -12.17 -11.42 -4.96
N ILE A 116 -11.28 -10.61 -4.38
CA ILE A 116 -9.95 -11.06 -3.97
C ILE A 116 -9.96 -11.34 -2.46
N ASP A 117 -9.74 -12.60 -2.10
CA ASP A 117 -9.67 -13.01 -0.70
C ASP A 117 -8.39 -12.50 -0.02
N GLY A 118 -8.48 -12.28 1.30
CA GLY A 118 -7.33 -11.93 2.14
C GLY A 118 -7.01 -10.44 2.19
N ILE A 119 -7.87 -9.56 1.64
CA ILE A 119 -7.77 -8.11 1.81
C ILE A 119 -8.61 -7.70 3.02
N GLN A 120 -8.05 -6.89 3.90
CA GLN A 120 -8.71 -6.38 5.10
C GLN A 120 -8.49 -4.88 5.25
N ASP A 121 -9.57 -4.11 5.33
CA ASP A 121 -9.54 -2.69 5.65
C ASP A 121 -9.65 -2.48 7.17
N GLN A 122 -8.73 -1.71 7.74
CA GLN A 122 -8.73 -1.39 9.17
C GLN A 122 -8.66 0.13 9.38
N GLU A 123 -9.68 0.67 10.03
CA GLU A 123 -9.75 2.09 10.34
C GLU A 123 -8.94 2.42 11.61
N VAL A 124 -8.12 3.47 11.52
CA VAL A 124 -7.47 4.12 12.66
C VAL A 124 -7.86 5.59 12.71
N ASP A 125 -7.84 6.19 13.89
CA ASP A 125 -8.21 7.59 14.06
C ASP A 125 -7.25 8.27 15.06
N PRO A 126 -6.13 8.81 14.58
CA PRO A 126 -5.15 9.50 15.41
C PRO A 126 -5.63 10.85 15.94
N LYS A 127 -6.90 11.23 15.71
CA LYS A 127 -7.54 12.47 16.21
C LYS A 127 -6.87 13.76 15.75
N VAL A 128 -6.22 13.75 14.60
CA VAL A 128 -5.62 14.92 13.98
C VAL A 128 -6.15 15.12 12.55
N PRO A 129 -6.43 16.37 12.14
CA PRO A 129 -6.96 16.64 10.80
C PRO A 129 -5.86 16.55 9.73
N PHE A 130 -6.29 16.47 8.45
CA PHE A 130 -5.39 16.62 7.30
C PHE A 130 -4.75 18.04 7.30
N PRO A 131 -3.45 18.18 6.94
CA PRO A 131 -2.56 17.15 6.41
C PRO A 131 -1.81 16.30 7.47
N ALA A 132 -1.89 16.64 8.76
CA ALA A 132 -1.17 15.92 9.80
C ALA A 132 -1.63 14.47 9.93
N SER A 133 -2.92 14.18 9.66
CA SER A 133 -3.46 12.82 9.69
C SER A 133 -2.73 11.85 8.74
N HIS A 134 -2.20 12.36 7.63
CA HIS A 134 -1.49 11.52 6.64
C HIS A 134 -0.17 10.92 7.16
N SER A 135 0.48 11.56 8.11
CA SER A 135 1.72 11.07 8.73
C SER A 135 1.52 10.49 10.13
N ALA A 136 0.32 10.62 10.69
CA ALA A 136 0.05 10.27 12.09
C ALA A 136 -0.08 8.76 12.35
N TYR A 137 -0.18 7.92 11.33
CA TYR A 137 -0.30 6.46 11.47
C TYR A 137 0.76 5.86 12.40
N TRP A 138 2.01 6.30 12.25
CA TRP A 138 3.14 5.76 13.00
C TRP A 138 3.24 6.25 14.45
N HIS A 139 2.33 7.13 14.86
CA HIS A 139 2.18 7.59 16.25
C HIS A 139 0.96 6.96 16.95
N ASP A 140 0.24 6.06 16.26
CA ASP A 140 -0.92 5.35 16.79
C ASP A 140 -0.55 3.90 17.10
N ASP A 141 -0.56 3.53 18.38
CA ASP A 141 -0.25 2.17 18.85
C ASP A 141 -1.15 1.11 18.22
N LYS A 142 -2.39 1.48 17.81
CA LYS A 142 -3.31 0.59 17.13
C LYS A 142 -2.74 0.07 15.81
N VAL A 143 -1.97 0.88 15.08
CA VAL A 143 -1.32 0.45 13.83
C VAL A 143 -0.37 -0.72 14.08
N TYR A 144 0.45 -0.61 15.12
CA TYR A 144 1.39 -1.68 15.48
C TYR A 144 0.69 -2.93 16.01
N GLN A 145 -0.42 -2.76 16.74
CA GLN A 145 -1.26 -3.88 17.18
C GLN A 145 -1.85 -4.63 15.98
N LEU A 146 -2.43 -3.91 15.02
CA LEU A 146 -2.99 -4.48 13.80
C LEU A 146 -1.95 -5.27 13.00
N ILE A 147 -0.75 -4.72 12.83
CA ILE A 147 0.35 -5.41 12.14
C ILE A 147 0.74 -6.68 12.89
N ARG A 148 0.86 -6.63 14.21
CA ARG A 148 1.21 -7.79 15.04
C ARG A 148 0.15 -8.88 14.99
N ASP A 149 -1.12 -8.50 15.06
CA ASP A 149 -2.25 -9.45 15.10
C ASP A 149 -2.43 -10.16 13.73
N ASN A 150 -2.00 -9.52 12.64
CA ASN A 150 -1.97 -10.07 11.29
C ASN A 150 -0.60 -10.65 10.88
N TRP A 151 0.37 -10.70 11.81
CA TRP A 151 1.70 -11.22 11.50
C TRP A 151 1.62 -12.67 11.02
N PRO A 152 2.23 -13.02 9.88
CA PRO A 152 2.19 -14.39 9.36
C PRO A 152 2.75 -15.38 10.39
N ARG A 153 1.94 -16.40 10.69
CA ARG A 153 2.39 -17.50 11.55
C ARG A 153 3.11 -18.51 10.66
N GLY A 154 4.38 -18.76 10.96
CA GLY A 154 5.20 -19.75 10.26
C GLY A 154 4.69 -21.18 10.43
#